data_dc1870aed5b8dcd8c9ce7b70a7e3ad66
#
_entry.id   dc1870aed5b8dcd8c9ce7b70a7e3ad66
#
_cell.length_a   1.000
_cell.length_b   1.000
_cell.length_c   1.000
_cell.angle_alpha   90.00
_cell.angle_beta   90.00
_cell.angle_gamma   90.00
#
_symmetry.space_group_name_H-M   'P 1'
#
loop_
_entity.id
_entity.type
_entity.pdbx_description
1 polymer ?
#
loop_
_entity_poly.entity_id
_entity_poly.type
_entity_poly.pdbx_seq_one_letter_code
_entity_poly.pdbx_strand_id
1 'polypeptide(L)'
;IGTQLTAQTAQLTARKQWMADHLQTVGAVVLDNGAVQKLTAEGKSLLPIGVTDVTGSFGRGDVITCVDQTGRALARGISNYASSDARRIMRKPSSDIAAILGFVEEPELIHRDNLVLL
;
A
#
# COMPACT_ATOMS: atom_id res chain seq x y z
N ILE A 1 -3.49 29.82 13.15
CA ILE A 1 -3.21 29.82 12.68
C ILE A 1 -2.93 29.24 11.74
N GLY A 2 -3.22 29.33 11.27
CA GLY A 2 -3.12 28.67 10.19
C GLY A 2 -1.88 28.46 9.69
N THR A 3 -1.59 27.45 9.69
CA THR A 3 -0.38 27.02 9.10
C THR A 3 -0.43 27.26 7.63
N GLN A 4 0.58 27.82 7.12
CA GLN A 4 0.65 28.08 5.72
C GLN A 4 1.43 27.03 5.00
N LEU A 5 0.79 26.41 4.04
CA LEU A 5 1.45 25.45 3.17
C LEU A 5 1.75 26.10 1.85
N THR A 6 2.90 25.81 1.30
CA THR A 6 3.20 26.27 -0.04
C THR A 6 2.36 25.53 -1.05
N ALA A 7 2.13 26.11 -2.20
CA ALA A 7 1.25 25.52 -3.20
C ALA A 7 1.77 24.16 -3.69
N GLN A 8 3.06 24.04 -3.92
CA GLN A 8 3.60 22.81 -4.47
C GLN A 8 3.65 21.68 -3.47
N THR A 9 3.80 21.98 -2.18
CA THR A 9 3.75 20.94 -1.17
C THR A 9 2.34 20.66 -0.71
N ALA A 10 1.44 21.61 -0.88
CA ALA A 10 0.06 21.45 -0.43
C ALA A 10 -0.65 20.32 -1.13
N GLN A 11 -0.43 20.15 -2.43
CA GLN A 11 -1.08 19.08 -3.18
C GLN A 11 -0.71 17.71 -2.66
N LEU A 12 0.59 17.44 -2.53
CA LEU A 12 1.04 16.15 -2.04
C LEU A 12 0.66 15.93 -0.58
N THR A 13 0.77 16.99 0.22
CA THR A 13 0.41 16.92 1.63
C THR A 13 -1.08 16.66 1.81
N ALA A 14 -1.92 17.32 1.03
CA ALA A 14 -3.37 17.11 1.10
C ALA A 14 -3.76 15.70 0.74
N ARG A 15 -3.10 15.12 -0.26
CA ARG A 15 -3.35 13.74 -0.67
C ARG A 15 -2.99 12.75 0.44
N LYS A 16 -1.83 12.92 1.05
CA LYS A 16 -1.40 12.07 2.15
C LYS A 16 -2.26 12.26 3.38
N GLN A 17 -2.67 13.50 3.65
CA GLN A 17 -3.56 13.79 4.77
C GLN A 17 -4.92 13.12 4.57
N TRP A 18 -5.45 13.16 3.36
CA TRP A 18 -6.71 12.48 3.06
C TRP A 18 -6.61 10.98 3.34
N MET A 19 -5.51 10.34 2.92
CA MET A 19 -5.33 8.92 3.17
C MET A 19 -5.21 8.62 4.67
N ALA A 20 -4.50 9.46 5.41
CA ALA A 20 -4.33 9.26 6.84
C ALA A 20 -5.62 9.46 7.60
N ASP A 21 -6.46 10.38 7.14
CA ASP A 21 -7.74 10.69 7.81
C ASP A 21 -8.86 9.75 7.38
N HIS A 22 -8.63 8.92 6.40
CA HIS A 22 -9.65 8.02 5.90
C HIS A 22 -9.91 6.94 6.97
N LEU A 23 -11.06 7.01 7.62
CA LEU A 23 -11.33 6.18 8.78
C LEU A 23 -11.52 4.72 8.43
N GLN A 24 -12.04 4.43 7.24
CA GLN A 24 -12.30 3.07 6.82
C GLN A 24 -11.62 2.78 5.51
N THR A 25 -10.96 1.65 5.46
CA THR A 25 -10.40 1.13 4.22
C THR A 25 -11.17 -0.11 3.82
N VAL A 26 -11.17 -0.42 2.53
CA VAL A 26 -11.95 -1.55 2.01
C VAL A 26 -11.25 -2.88 2.21
N GLY A 27 -10.00 -2.85 2.63
CA GLY A 27 -9.27 -4.08 2.89
C GLY A 27 -7.92 -3.80 3.50
N ALA A 28 -7.19 -4.88 3.75
CA ALA A 28 -5.88 -4.79 4.37
C ALA A 28 -4.95 -5.86 3.81
N VAL A 29 -3.66 -5.58 3.89
CA VAL A 29 -2.62 -6.55 3.55
C VAL A 29 -1.72 -6.72 4.76
N VAL A 30 -1.35 -7.97 5.04
CA VAL A 30 -0.46 -8.30 6.16
C VAL A 30 0.95 -8.42 5.61
N LEU A 31 1.90 -7.76 6.26
CA LEU A 31 3.28 -7.69 5.81
C LEU A 31 4.17 -8.57 6.68
N ASP A 32 5.22 -9.12 6.08
CA ASP A 32 6.26 -9.78 6.87
C ASP A 32 7.19 -8.73 7.50
N ASN A 33 8.09 -9.18 8.37
CA ASN A 33 8.98 -8.28 9.10
C ASN A 33 9.90 -7.50 8.17
N GLY A 34 10.37 -8.13 7.11
CA GLY A 34 11.22 -7.46 6.14
C GLY A 34 10.50 -6.33 5.41
N ALA A 35 9.25 -6.58 5.02
CA ALA A 35 8.45 -5.56 4.36
C ALA A 35 8.11 -4.42 5.32
N VAL A 36 7.79 -4.75 6.57
CA VAL A 36 7.53 -3.74 7.60
C VAL A 36 8.73 -2.81 7.73
N GLN A 37 9.92 -3.37 7.82
CA GLN A 37 11.13 -2.57 7.97
C GLN A 37 11.39 -1.69 6.75
N LYS A 38 11.25 -2.23 5.56
CA LYS A 38 11.45 -1.44 4.33
C LYS A 38 10.45 -0.30 4.23
N LEU A 39 9.23 -0.55 4.61
CA LEU A 39 8.16 0.43 4.54
C LEU A 39 8.36 1.54 5.58
N THR A 40 8.59 1.15 6.83
CA THR A 40 8.61 2.10 7.95
C THR A 40 9.96 2.77 8.15
N ALA A 41 11.05 2.04 7.95
CA ALA A 41 12.39 2.58 8.20
C ALA A 41 13.02 3.17 6.95
N GLU A 42 12.72 2.62 5.78
CA GLU A 42 13.38 3.03 4.53
C GLU A 42 12.48 3.80 3.58
N GLY A 43 11.18 3.86 3.86
CA GLY A 43 10.23 4.59 3.02
C GLY A 43 10.09 4.03 1.61
N LYS A 44 10.26 2.73 1.45
CA LYS A 44 10.18 2.09 0.15
C LYS A 44 8.77 1.66 -0.18
N SER A 45 8.54 1.39 -1.47
CA SER A 45 7.25 0.89 -1.93
C SER A 45 6.99 -0.51 -1.40
N LEU A 46 5.70 -0.89 -1.32
CA LEU A 46 5.32 -2.24 -0.91
C LEU A 46 5.31 -3.16 -2.12
N LEU A 47 6.10 -4.22 -2.05
CA LEU A 47 6.15 -5.24 -3.10
C LEU A 47 5.29 -6.44 -2.71
N PRO A 48 4.73 -7.15 -3.70
CA PRO A 48 3.89 -8.33 -3.40
C PRO A 48 4.60 -9.41 -2.61
N ILE A 49 5.90 -9.57 -2.80
CA ILE A 49 6.66 -10.60 -2.09
C ILE A 49 6.65 -10.40 -0.58
N GLY A 50 6.46 -9.16 -0.13
CA GLY A 50 6.39 -8.86 1.30
C GLY A 50 5.02 -9.05 1.92
N VAL A 51 4.01 -9.43 1.14
CA VAL A 51 2.64 -9.59 1.61
C VAL A 51 2.39 -11.05 1.95
N THR A 52 1.98 -11.30 3.20
CA THR A 52 1.71 -12.67 3.66
C THR A 52 0.24 -13.02 3.61
N ASP A 53 -0.65 -12.03 3.60
CA ASP A 53 -2.09 -12.26 3.54
C ASP A 53 -2.78 -11.03 3.00
N VAL A 54 -3.96 -11.24 2.41
CA VAL A 54 -4.80 -10.17 1.85
C VAL A 54 -6.20 -10.38 2.40
N THR A 55 -6.76 -9.35 3.02
CA THR A 55 -8.11 -9.41 3.59
C THR A 55 -8.99 -8.34 2.97
N GLY A 56 -10.29 -8.57 3.00
CA GLY A 56 -11.26 -7.63 2.46
C GLY A 56 -11.41 -7.75 0.96
N SER A 57 -12.16 -6.84 0.39
CA SER A 57 -12.45 -6.82 -1.04
C SER A 57 -12.22 -5.40 -1.54
N PHE A 58 -11.24 -5.23 -2.40
CA PHE A 58 -10.88 -3.91 -2.92
C PHE A 58 -10.49 -4.03 -4.39
N GLY A 59 -10.57 -2.92 -5.08
CA GLY A 59 -10.14 -2.81 -6.46
C GLY A 59 -8.89 -1.96 -6.59
N ARG A 60 -8.35 -1.93 -7.78
CA ARG A 60 -7.26 -1.03 -8.11
C ARG A 60 -7.73 0.41 -7.88
N GLY A 61 -6.90 1.18 -7.18
CA GLY A 61 -7.22 2.56 -6.85
C GLY A 61 -7.88 2.76 -5.51
N ASP A 62 -8.25 1.67 -4.83
CA ASP A 62 -8.84 1.76 -3.50
C ASP A 62 -7.76 1.92 -2.43
N VAL A 63 -8.13 2.58 -1.35
CA VAL A 63 -7.23 2.76 -0.20
C VAL A 63 -7.32 1.53 0.69
N ILE A 64 -6.17 0.94 0.99
CA ILE A 64 -6.09 -0.24 1.86
C ILE A 64 -5.12 0.03 3.00
N THR A 65 -5.24 -0.76 4.06
CA THR A 65 -4.37 -0.65 5.23
C THR A 65 -3.28 -1.71 5.16
N CYS A 66 -2.07 -1.32 5.54
CA CYS A 66 -0.95 -2.25 5.71
C CYS A 66 -0.79 -2.53 7.20
N VAL A 67 -0.82 -3.81 7.56
CA VAL A 67 -0.70 -4.23 8.96
C VAL A 67 0.49 -5.18 9.10
N ASP A 68 1.05 -5.23 10.32
CA ASP A 68 2.06 -6.23 10.62
C ASP A 68 1.40 -7.55 11.04
N GLN A 69 2.22 -8.53 11.40
CA GLN A 69 1.70 -9.86 11.73
C GLN A 69 0.92 -9.90 13.04
N THR A 70 1.01 -8.84 13.84
CA THR A 70 0.21 -8.71 15.06
C THR A 70 -1.13 -8.04 14.81
N GLY A 71 -1.35 -7.55 13.59
CA GLY A 71 -2.57 -6.84 13.23
C GLY A 71 -2.51 -5.34 13.44
N ARG A 72 -1.35 -4.82 13.79
CA ARG A 72 -1.17 -3.38 14.01
C ARG A 72 -1.12 -2.65 12.69
N ALA A 73 -1.93 -1.61 12.54
CA ALA A 73 -1.93 -0.79 11.34
C ALA A 73 -0.65 0.06 11.29
N LEU A 74 0.04 -0.01 10.18
CA LEU A 74 1.32 0.68 9.98
C LEU A 74 1.23 1.79 8.96
N ALA A 75 0.39 1.62 7.95
CA ALA A 75 0.33 2.54 6.84
C ALA A 75 -0.98 2.35 6.08
N ARG A 76 -1.29 3.33 5.24
CA ARG A 76 -2.40 3.25 4.28
C ARG A 76 -1.88 3.66 2.93
N GLY A 77 -2.45 3.09 1.89
CA GLY A 77 -2.02 3.45 0.56
C GLY A 77 -3.02 3.03 -0.49
N ILE A 78 -2.78 3.50 -1.70
CA ILE A 78 -3.63 3.20 -2.85
C ILE A 78 -3.09 1.93 -3.51
N SER A 79 -3.95 0.92 -3.60
CA SER A 79 -3.55 -0.36 -4.19
C SER A 79 -3.47 -0.27 -5.70
N ASN A 80 -2.43 -0.85 -6.26
CA ASN A 80 -2.27 -0.97 -7.72
C ASN A 80 -2.96 -2.20 -8.29
N TYR A 81 -3.47 -3.10 -7.43
CA TYR A 81 -4.11 -4.33 -7.87
C TYR A 81 -5.38 -4.57 -7.06
N ALA A 82 -6.34 -5.24 -7.69
CA ALA A 82 -7.54 -5.68 -7.00
C ALA A 82 -7.18 -6.77 -5.98
N SER A 83 -8.03 -6.96 -4.97
CA SER A 83 -7.78 -7.94 -3.92
C SER A 83 -7.60 -9.36 -4.46
N SER A 84 -8.39 -9.75 -5.46
CA SER A 84 -8.26 -11.07 -6.07
C SER A 84 -6.89 -11.24 -6.73
N ASP A 85 -6.40 -10.22 -7.41
CA ASP A 85 -5.09 -10.27 -8.04
C ASP A 85 -3.98 -10.22 -6.99
N ALA A 86 -4.14 -9.40 -5.96
CA ALA A 86 -3.17 -9.31 -4.87
C ALA A 86 -2.99 -10.66 -4.18
N ARG A 87 -4.08 -11.41 -3.99
CA ARG A 87 -4.00 -12.75 -3.40
C ARG A 87 -3.21 -13.73 -4.26
N ARG A 88 -3.25 -13.54 -5.57
CA ARG A 88 -2.55 -14.42 -6.49
C ARG A 88 -1.05 -14.13 -6.55
N ILE A 89 -0.65 -12.89 -6.33
CA ILE A 89 0.75 -12.49 -6.46
C ILE A 89 1.45 -12.31 -5.11
N MET A 90 0.73 -12.36 -4.00
CA MET A 90 1.35 -12.24 -2.69
C MET A 90 2.41 -13.32 -2.49
N ARG A 91 3.51 -12.97 -1.86
CA ARG A 91 4.69 -13.81 -1.63
C ARG A 91 5.43 -14.18 -2.92
N LYS A 92 5.09 -13.53 -4.03
CA LYS A 92 5.76 -13.78 -5.30
C LYS A 92 6.60 -12.57 -5.68
N PRO A 93 7.77 -12.77 -6.32
CA PRO A 93 8.55 -11.64 -6.81
C PRO A 93 7.81 -10.91 -7.91
N SER A 94 8.11 -9.62 -8.06
CA SER A 94 7.46 -8.79 -9.09
C SER A 94 7.66 -9.36 -10.49
N SER A 95 8.78 -10.02 -10.72
CA SER A 95 9.06 -10.64 -12.02
C SER A 95 8.07 -11.74 -12.40
N ASP A 96 7.36 -12.30 -11.42
CA ASP A 96 6.39 -13.37 -11.68
C ASP A 96 4.98 -12.86 -11.94
N ILE A 97 4.72 -11.56 -11.79
CA ILE A 97 3.37 -11.02 -11.91
C ILE A 97 2.76 -11.30 -13.27
N ALA A 98 3.52 -11.08 -14.32
CA ALA A 98 3.01 -11.29 -15.68
C ALA A 98 2.65 -12.76 -15.93
N ALA A 99 3.43 -13.69 -15.39
CA ALA A 99 3.16 -15.11 -15.54
C ALA A 99 1.92 -15.52 -14.77
N ILE A 100 1.67 -14.91 -13.62
CA ILE A 100 0.55 -15.28 -12.76
C ILE A 100 -0.75 -14.64 -13.23
N LEU A 101 -0.72 -13.35 -13.55
CA LEU A 101 -1.91 -12.57 -13.89
C LEU A 101 -2.14 -12.43 -15.39
N GLY A 102 -1.10 -12.61 -16.19
CA GLY A 102 -1.15 -12.34 -17.62
C GLY A 102 -0.92 -10.89 -17.98
N PHE A 103 -0.69 -10.04 -16.99
CA PHE A 103 -0.40 -8.61 -17.21
C PHE A 103 0.38 -8.07 -16.01
N VAL A 104 1.02 -6.93 -16.20
CA VAL A 104 1.67 -6.19 -15.12
C VAL A 104 1.18 -4.76 -15.18
N GLU A 105 0.49 -4.32 -14.12
CA GLU A 105 0.12 -2.91 -13.99
C GLU A 105 1.30 -2.12 -13.46
N GLU A 106 1.82 -2.54 -12.32
CA GLU A 106 2.97 -1.95 -11.67
C GLU A 106 3.76 -3.05 -10.98
N PRO A 107 5.08 -2.91 -10.81
CA PRO A 107 5.83 -3.90 -10.05
C PRO A 107 5.54 -3.85 -8.55
N GLU A 108 5.05 -2.70 -8.05
CA GLU A 108 4.72 -2.55 -6.64
C GLU A 108 3.24 -2.75 -6.40
N LEU A 109 2.90 -3.33 -5.26
CA LEU A 109 1.50 -3.40 -4.82
C LEU A 109 1.00 -2.02 -4.43
N ILE A 110 1.82 -1.25 -3.71
CA ILE A 110 1.55 0.14 -3.37
C ILE A 110 2.83 0.93 -3.61
N HIS A 111 2.75 1.93 -4.47
CA HIS A 111 3.90 2.79 -4.73
C HIS A 111 4.12 3.71 -3.53
N ARG A 112 5.38 3.98 -3.21
CA ARG A 112 5.74 4.81 -2.05
C ARG A 112 5.10 6.20 -2.07
N ASP A 113 4.88 6.75 -3.26
CA ASP A 113 4.25 8.07 -3.39
C ASP A 113 2.76 8.04 -3.05
N ASN A 114 2.16 6.85 -3.04
CA ASN A 114 0.76 6.65 -2.71
C ASN A 114 0.58 5.98 -1.35
N LEU A 115 1.58 6.06 -0.50
CA LEU A 115 1.61 5.39 0.79
C LEU A 115 1.88 6.41 1.89
N VAL A 116 1.11 6.33 2.97
CA VAL A 116 1.31 7.20 4.14
C VAL A 116 1.47 6.33 5.38
N LEU A 117 2.47 6.64 6.17
CA LEU A 117 2.68 5.94 7.46
C LEU A 117 1.73 6.49 8.51
N LEU A 118 1.25 5.61 9.35
CA LEU A 118 0.35 5.98 10.45
C LEU A 118 1.09 6.25 11.75
#